data_9ae93e7242fe94931fa97c9ff438d68a
#
_entry.id   9ae93e7242fe94931fa97c9ff438d68a
#
_cell.length_a   1.000
_cell.length_b   1.000
_cell.length_c   1.000
_cell.angle_alpha   90.00
_cell.angle_beta   90.00
_cell.angle_gamma   90.00
#
_symmetry.space_group_name_H-M   'P 1'
#
loop_
_entity.id
_entity.type
_entity.pdbx_description
1 polymer ?
#
loop_
_entity_poly.entity_id
_entity_poly.type
_entity_poly.pdbx_seq_one_letter_code
_entity_poly.pdbx_strand_id
1 'polypeptide(L)'
;AQCLVGSEMCIRDRLYNIIDRVYIGHIPEVGALALTGVGVCMPLIMILSAFAALVGNGGAPRASILLGKGDSRSAEKIIGNCFTLQILISIVLTVIMLLGGKTFLLAFGASENTIEYAVSYFNIYAIGTIFVQLTLGMNMFITAQGFTKIGMYSVLIGAVINIMLDPIFIFACGLGVRGAALATILSQGCSCIWVLHFLFGKKTTLRIKKENLRLVPKVFLPCLALGASLFIMQASESVISVCFNSSLLKYGGDVAVGAMTILTSVMQFAMLPLQGLGQGAQPIMSYNYGAKNPDR
;
A
#
# COMPACT_ATOMS: atom_id res chain seq x y z
N ALA A 1 0.81 -23.46 -3.89
CA ALA A 1 2.04 -22.64 -3.80
C ALA A 1 1.76 -21.14 -3.90
N GLN A 2 0.95 -20.68 -4.86
CA GLN A 2 0.64 -19.24 -5.02
C GLN A 2 -0.14 -18.66 -3.83
N CYS A 3 -1.08 -19.41 -3.26
CA CYS A 3 -1.84 -18.98 -2.08
C CYS A 3 -0.97 -18.86 -0.82
N LEU A 4 0.01 -19.75 -0.66
CA LEU A 4 0.99 -19.68 0.43
C LEU A 4 1.88 -18.42 0.29
N VAL A 5 2.33 -18.10 -0.90
CA VAL A 5 3.12 -16.89 -1.17
C VAL A 5 2.32 -15.62 -0.90
N GLY A 6 1.01 -15.59 -1.20
CA GLY A 6 0.14 -14.47 -0.88
C GLY A 6 0.00 -14.24 0.64
N SER A 7 -0.18 -15.31 1.42
CA SER A 7 -0.26 -15.21 2.88
C SER A 7 1.07 -14.80 3.52
N GLU A 8 2.19 -15.33 3.03
CA GLU A 8 3.53 -14.92 3.49
C GLU A 8 3.80 -13.43 3.23
N MET A 9 3.34 -12.91 2.09
CA MET A 9 3.47 -11.50 1.74
C MET A 9 2.72 -10.60 2.75
N CYS A 10 1.48 -10.94 3.08
CA CYS A 10 0.68 -10.20 4.07
C CYS A 10 1.28 -10.24 5.48
N ILE A 11 1.79 -11.40 5.91
CA ILE A 11 2.43 -11.56 7.23
C ILE A 11 3.69 -10.71 7.33
N ARG A 12 4.52 -10.69 6.29
CA ARG A 12 5.78 -9.92 6.28
C ARG A 12 5.54 -8.42 6.30
N ASP A 13 4.55 -7.92 5.55
CA ASP A 13 4.17 -6.50 5.57
C ASP A 13 3.75 -6.04 6.97
N ARG A 14 3.12 -6.92 7.74
CA ARG A 14 2.76 -6.61 9.13
C ARG A 14 3.96 -6.63 10.07
N LEU A 15 4.89 -7.57 9.87
CA LEU A 15 6.07 -7.69 10.72
C LEU A 15 6.98 -6.46 10.62
N TYR A 16 7.29 -5.97 9.42
CA TYR A 16 8.16 -4.79 9.32
C TYR A 16 7.49 -3.53 9.89
N ASN A 17 6.17 -3.36 9.71
CA ASN A 17 5.44 -2.26 10.35
C ASN A 17 5.49 -2.31 11.88
N ILE A 18 5.50 -3.50 12.47
CA ILE A 18 5.66 -3.66 13.92
C ILE A 18 7.08 -3.28 14.34
N ILE A 19 8.09 -3.71 13.61
CA ILE A 19 9.50 -3.41 13.89
C ILE A 19 9.77 -1.92 13.82
N ASP A 20 9.27 -1.24 12.78
CA ASP A 20 9.35 0.21 12.61
C ASP A 20 8.77 0.95 13.83
N ARG A 21 7.59 0.54 14.32
CA ARG A 21 6.97 1.10 15.52
C ARG A 21 7.78 0.85 16.79
N VAL A 22 8.44 -0.32 16.90
CA VAL A 22 9.32 -0.63 18.02
C VAL A 22 10.50 0.32 18.04
N TYR A 23 11.15 0.57 16.90
CA TYR A 23 12.26 1.53 16.81
C TYR A 23 11.82 2.96 17.14
N ILE A 24 10.71 3.43 16.59
CA ILE A 24 10.16 4.76 16.89
C ILE A 24 9.84 4.91 18.39
N GLY A 25 9.25 3.90 19.00
CA GLY A 25 8.93 3.90 20.44
C GLY A 25 10.15 3.93 21.35
N HIS A 26 11.32 3.51 20.86
CA HIS A 26 12.58 3.52 21.62
C HIS A 26 13.43 4.78 21.40
N ILE A 27 12.91 5.81 20.70
CA ILE A 27 13.60 7.09 20.56
C ILE A 27 13.71 7.73 21.97
N PRO A 28 14.94 8.09 22.44
CA PRO A 28 15.12 8.66 23.77
C PRO A 28 14.28 9.93 23.95
N GLU A 29 13.70 10.11 25.14
CA GLU A 29 12.93 11.26 25.60
C GLU A 29 11.57 11.49 24.90
N VAL A 30 11.44 11.19 23.60
CA VAL A 30 10.25 11.54 22.79
C VAL A 30 9.53 10.33 22.18
N GLY A 31 10.00 9.10 22.44
CA GLY A 31 9.48 7.89 21.78
C GLY A 31 7.97 7.70 21.86
N ALA A 32 7.36 7.96 23.03
CA ALA A 32 5.90 7.83 23.20
C ALA A 32 5.12 8.88 22.39
N LEU A 33 5.60 10.14 22.38
CA LEU A 33 4.98 11.23 21.60
C LEU A 33 5.18 11.01 20.08
N ALA A 34 6.37 10.56 19.71
CA ALA A 34 6.72 10.21 18.33
C ALA A 34 5.84 9.07 17.79
N LEU A 35 5.68 8.00 18.57
CA LEU A 35 4.84 6.85 18.21
C LEU A 35 3.37 7.25 18.06
N THR A 36 2.87 8.10 18.97
CA THR A 36 1.51 8.65 18.88
C THR A 36 1.34 9.52 17.64
N GLY A 37 2.31 10.41 17.36
CA GLY A 37 2.30 11.26 16.16
C GLY A 37 2.28 10.46 14.86
N VAL A 38 3.12 9.43 14.74
CA VAL A 38 3.13 8.52 13.59
C VAL A 38 1.83 7.71 13.52
N GLY A 39 1.26 7.33 14.67
CA GLY A 39 -0.04 6.65 14.74
C GLY A 39 -1.17 7.46 14.11
N VAL A 40 -1.19 8.78 14.31
CA VAL A 40 -2.19 9.68 13.70
C VAL A 40 -2.02 9.78 12.17
N CYS A 41 -0.82 9.53 11.63
CA CYS A 41 -0.60 9.50 10.18
C CYS A 41 -1.19 8.25 9.50
N MET A 42 -1.43 7.15 10.26
CA MET A 42 -1.84 5.86 9.68
C MET A 42 -3.14 5.92 8.86
N PRO A 43 -4.23 6.57 9.29
CA PRO A 43 -5.43 6.67 8.46
C PRO A 43 -5.17 7.37 7.12
N LEU A 44 -4.32 8.41 7.08
CA LEU A 44 -3.95 9.08 5.85
C LEU A 44 -3.12 8.17 4.93
N ILE A 45 -2.18 7.43 5.50
CA ILE A 45 -1.38 6.44 4.76
C ILE A 45 -2.28 5.34 4.17
N MET A 46 -3.30 4.89 4.91
CA MET A 46 -4.29 3.92 4.42
C MET A 46 -5.11 4.48 3.25
N ILE A 47 -5.51 5.75 3.31
CA ILE A 47 -6.19 6.41 2.20
C ILE A 47 -5.27 6.47 0.96
N LEU A 48 -3.99 6.84 1.14
CA LEU A 48 -3.02 6.81 0.05
C LEU A 48 -2.91 5.41 -0.57
N SER A 49 -2.80 4.37 0.26
CA SER A 49 -2.73 2.98 -0.20
C SER A 49 -4.02 2.53 -0.91
N ALA A 50 -5.19 3.03 -0.50
CA ALA A 50 -6.47 2.75 -1.15
C ALA A 50 -6.50 3.25 -2.61
N PHE A 51 -5.87 4.40 -2.91
CA PHE A 51 -5.73 4.88 -4.29
C PHE A 51 -4.82 3.97 -5.14
N ALA A 52 -3.76 3.40 -4.54
CA ALA A 52 -2.95 2.39 -5.22
C ALA A 52 -3.76 1.14 -5.54
N ALA A 53 -4.55 0.68 -4.57
CA ALA A 53 -5.45 -0.46 -4.72
C ALA A 53 -6.56 -0.21 -5.75
N LEU A 54 -7.10 1.02 -5.83
CA LEU A 54 -8.09 1.42 -6.83
C LEU A 54 -7.64 1.09 -8.26
N VAL A 55 -6.41 1.46 -8.58
CA VAL A 55 -5.86 1.24 -9.93
C VAL A 55 -5.35 -0.19 -10.09
N GLY A 56 -4.63 -0.71 -9.10
CA GLY A 56 -4.02 -2.04 -9.14
C GLY A 56 -5.06 -3.16 -9.18
N ASN A 57 -5.98 -3.18 -8.20
CA ASN A 57 -7.01 -4.23 -8.10
C ASN A 57 -8.07 -4.12 -9.19
N GLY A 58 -8.26 -2.95 -9.80
CA GLY A 58 -9.15 -2.79 -10.93
C GLY A 58 -8.52 -3.19 -12.26
N GLY A 59 -7.24 -2.86 -12.46
CA GLY A 59 -6.53 -3.11 -13.71
C GLY A 59 -5.98 -4.52 -13.84
N ALA A 60 -5.40 -5.07 -12.78
CA ALA A 60 -4.71 -6.36 -12.80
C ALA A 60 -5.62 -7.54 -13.18
N PRO A 61 -6.85 -7.72 -12.62
CA PRO A 61 -7.74 -8.79 -13.02
C PRO A 61 -8.19 -8.67 -14.50
N ARG A 62 -8.43 -7.44 -14.96
CA ARG A 62 -8.80 -7.21 -16.36
C ARG A 62 -7.68 -7.56 -17.32
N ALA A 63 -6.44 -7.20 -16.97
CA ALA A 63 -5.27 -7.59 -17.75
C ALA A 63 -5.11 -9.13 -17.76
N SER A 64 -5.34 -9.80 -16.62
CA SER A 64 -5.30 -11.27 -16.52
C SER A 64 -6.37 -11.95 -17.40
N ILE A 65 -7.61 -11.42 -17.42
CA ILE A 65 -8.67 -11.92 -18.29
C ILE A 65 -8.27 -11.79 -19.78
N LEU A 66 -7.69 -10.68 -20.19
CA LEU A 66 -7.23 -10.48 -21.56
C LEU A 66 -6.07 -11.41 -21.92
N LEU A 67 -5.15 -11.65 -20.98
CA LEU A 67 -4.09 -12.66 -21.16
C LEU A 67 -4.69 -14.07 -21.37
N GLY A 68 -5.71 -14.42 -20.58
CA GLY A 68 -6.43 -15.69 -20.74
C GLY A 68 -7.13 -15.82 -22.11
N LYS A 69 -7.59 -14.71 -22.70
CA LYS A 69 -8.16 -14.66 -24.07
C LYS A 69 -7.08 -14.67 -25.16
N GLY A 70 -5.80 -14.61 -24.82
CA GLY A 70 -4.70 -14.52 -25.79
C GLY A 70 -4.44 -13.10 -26.33
N ASP A 71 -5.19 -12.08 -25.85
CA ASP A 71 -5.02 -10.68 -26.29
C ASP A 71 -4.01 -9.93 -25.42
N SER A 72 -2.75 -10.30 -25.58
CA SER A 72 -1.63 -9.65 -24.86
C SER A 72 -1.49 -8.17 -25.22
N ARG A 73 -1.86 -7.74 -26.42
CA ARG A 73 -1.75 -6.36 -26.86
C ARG A 73 -2.70 -5.43 -26.09
N SER A 74 -3.94 -5.85 -25.89
CA SER A 74 -4.91 -5.10 -25.10
C SER A 74 -4.56 -5.12 -23.59
N ALA A 75 -4.02 -6.22 -23.10
CA ALA A 75 -3.54 -6.33 -21.73
C ALA A 75 -2.34 -5.39 -21.46
N GLU A 76 -1.39 -5.24 -22.40
CA GLU A 76 -0.30 -4.27 -22.32
C GLU A 76 -0.79 -2.80 -22.35
N LYS A 77 -1.89 -2.52 -23.04
CA LYS A 77 -2.51 -1.18 -23.01
C LYS A 77 -3.09 -0.88 -21.62
N ILE A 78 -3.69 -1.87 -20.95
CA ILE A 78 -4.22 -1.68 -19.59
C ILE A 78 -3.09 -1.32 -18.63
N ILE A 79 -2.00 -2.10 -18.60
CA ILE A 79 -0.90 -1.81 -17.65
C ILE A 79 -0.25 -0.47 -17.94
N GLY A 80 -0.04 -0.09 -19.21
CA GLY A 80 0.51 1.22 -19.59
C GLY A 80 -0.37 2.38 -19.14
N ASN A 81 -1.69 2.28 -19.35
CA ASN A 81 -2.66 3.28 -18.88
C ASN A 81 -2.72 3.37 -17.36
N CYS A 82 -2.75 2.22 -16.67
CA CYS A 82 -2.76 2.17 -15.20
C CYS A 82 -1.47 2.74 -14.61
N PHE A 83 -0.32 2.48 -15.22
CA PHE A 83 0.96 3.05 -14.81
C PHE A 83 0.97 4.59 -14.88
N THR A 84 0.54 5.15 -16.02
CA THR A 84 0.46 6.61 -16.18
C THR A 84 -0.56 7.22 -15.23
N LEU A 85 -1.72 6.58 -15.06
CA LEU A 85 -2.74 7.02 -14.12
C LEU A 85 -2.24 7.02 -12.68
N GLN A 86 -1.47 5.99 -12.30
CA GLN A 86 -0.88 5.87 -10.96
C GLN A 86 0.11 7.02 -10.68
N ILE A 87 0.94 7.38 -11.66
CA ILE A 87 1.84 8.54 -11.56
C ILE A 87 1.05 9.83 -11.38
N LEU A 88 0.01 10.04 -12.18
CA LEU A 88 -0.81 11.24 -12.11
C LEU A 88 -1.50 11.36 -10.74
N ILE A 89 -2.12 10.28 -10.27
CA ILE A 89 -2.75 10.21 -8.95
C ILE A 89 -1.72 10.49 -7.86
N SER A 90 -0.52 9.91 -7.93
CA SER A 90 0.52 10.11 -6.92
C SER A 90 0.96 11.57 -6.85
N ILE A 91 1.12 12.25 -7.98
CA ILE A 91 1.48 13.67 -8.02
C ILE A 91 0.38 14.53 -7.39
N VAL A 92 -0.88 14.29 -7.77
CA VAL A 92 -2.03 15.02 -7.22
C VAL A 92 -2.13 14.79 -5.70
N LEU A 93 -2.01 13.56 -5.26
CA LEU A 93 -2.04 13.23 -3.83
C LEU A 93 -0.89 13.87 -3.07
N THR A 94 0.33 13.83 -3.61
CA THR A 94 1.50 14.49 -3.00
C THR A 94 1.24 15.97 -2.80
N VAL A 95 0.74 16.67 -3.82
CA VAL A 95 0.42 18.11 -3.73
C VAL A 95 -0.66 18.38 -2.67
N ILE A 96 -1.76 17.61 -2.68
CA ILE A 96 -2.85 17.75 -1.70
C ILE A 96 -2.33 17.51 -0.28
N MET A 97 -1.51 16.47 -0.10
CA MET A 97 -0.99 16.09 1.21
C MET A 97 0.06 17.08 1.75
N LEU A 98 0.90 17.65 0.89
CA LEU A 98 1.87 18.68 1.30
C LEU A 98 1.18 20.00 1.65
N LEU A 99 0.13 20.39 0.93
CA LEU A 99 -0.60 21.63 1.19
C LEU A 99 -1.58 21.50 2.38
N GLY A 100 -2.25 20.37 2.51
CA GLY A 100 -3.29 20.15 3.51
C GLY A 100 -2.88 19.27 4.70
N GLY A 101 -1.67 18.70 4.70
CA GLY A 101 -1.26 17.66 5.63
C GLY A 101 -1.44 18.03 7.10
N LYS A 102 -1.04 19.23 7.50
CA LYS A 102 -1.22 19.72 8.88
C LYS A 102 -2.70 19.78 9.29
N THR A 103 -3.56 20.29 8.41
CA THR A 103 -5.02 20.38 8.66
C THR A 103 -5.64 19.00 8.76
N PHE A 104 -5.26 18.07 7.89
CA PHE A 104 -5.74 16.68 7.95
C PHE A 104 -5.30 16.00 9.24
N LEU A 105 -4.04 16.14 9.63
CA LEU A 105 -3.52 15.53 10.86
C LEU A 105 -4.23 16.06 12.11
N LEU A 106 -4.50 17.35 12.18
CA LEU A 106 -5.31 17.94 13.27
C LEU A 106 -6.74 17.40 13.27
N ALA A 107 -7.36 17.28 12.09
CA ALA A 107 -8.71 16.71 11.97
C ALA A 107 -8.75 15.22 12.36
N PHE A 108 -7.65 14.48 12.20
CA PHE A 108 -7.52 13.07 12.56
C PHE A 108 -7.06 12.84 14.02
N GLY A 109 -6.94 13.92 14.81
CA GLY A 109 -6.71 13.82 16.25
C GLY A 109 -5.28 14.05 16.72
N ALA A 110 -4.43 14.69 15.92
CA ALA A 110 -3.14 15.15 16.40
C ALA A 110 -3.30 16.24 17.46
N SER A 111 -2.65 16.07 18.60
CA SER A 111 -2.59 17.08 19.66
C SER A 111 -1.46 18.09 19.40
N GLU A 112 -1.49 19.23 20.13
CA GLU A 112 -0.40 20.22 20.04
C GLU A 112 0.98 19.65 20.31
N ASN A 113 1.10 18.65 21.17
CA ASN A 113 2.34 17.99 21.52
C ASN A 113 2.81 16.95 20.46
N THR A 114 1.90 16.40 19.68
CA THR A 114 2.21 15.34 18.71
C THR A 114 2.26 15.82 17.27
N ILE A 115 1.67 16.99 16.97
CA ILE A 115 1.54 17.51 15.61
C ILE A 115 2.88 17.75 14.92
N GLU A 116 3.89 18.19 15.64
CA GLU A 116 5.21 18.45 15.06
C GLU A 116 5.88 17.17 14.56
N TYR A 117 5.80 16.09 15.34
CA TYR A 117 6.30 14.77 14.95
C TYR A 117 5.49 14.20 13.79
N ALA A 118 4.17 14.32 13.85
CA ALA A 118 3.27 13.86 12.80
C ALA A 118 3.54 14.56 11.46
N VAL A 119 3.65 15.90 11.46
CA VAL A 119 3.94 16.70 10.25
C VAL A 119 5.32 16.38 9.71
N SER A 120 6.34 16.24 10.57
CA SER A 120 7.70 15.91 10.16
C SER A 120 7.79 14.56 9.47
N TYR A 121 7.11 13.55 9.99
CA TYR A 121 7.00 12.23 9.36
C TYR A 121 6.21 12.29 8.05
N PHE A 122 5.03 12.90 8.12
CA PHE A 122 4.07 12.88 7.02
C PHE A 122 4.54 13.65 5.79
N ASN A 123 5.21 14.79 5.95
CA ASN A 123 5.75 15.55 4.82
C ASN A 123 6.78 14.75 4.03
N ILE A 124 7.67 14.06 4.73
CA ILE A 124 8.66 13.19 4.10
C ILE A 124 7.94 12.03 3.39
N TYR A 125 6.99 11.38 4.07
CA TYR A 125 6.20 10.30 3.50
C TYR A 125 5.40 10.74 2.25
N ALA A 126 4.82 11.96 2.27
CA ALA A 126 4.07 12.52 1.15
C ALA A 126 4.93 12.66 -0.11
N ILE A 127 6.20 13.08 0.02
CA ILE A 127 7.14 13.15 -1.12
C ILE A 127 7.38 11.74 -1.70
N GLY A 128 7.46 10.72 -0.84
CA GLY A 128 7.64 9.33 -1.25
C GLY A 128 6.39 8.61 -1.75
N THR A 129 5.23 9.26 -1.73
CA THR A 129 3.95 8.65 -2.15
C THR A 129 4.01 8.04 -3.54
N ILE A 130 4.79 8.59 -4.46
CA ILE A 130 4.97 8.04 -5.81
C ILE A 130 5.57 6.62 -5.78
N PHE A 131 6.55 6.37 -4.91
CA PHE A 131 7.16 5.04 -4.78
C PHE A 131 6.18 4.04 -4.19
N VAL A 132 5.44 4.46 -3.16
CA VAL A 132 4.40 3.62 -2.52
C VAL A 132 3.31 3.27 -3.53
N GLN A 133 2.79 4.26 -4.24
CA GLN A 133 1.75 4.09 -5.25
C GLN A 133 2.18 3.12 -6.35
N LEU A 134 3.36 3.33 -6.92
CA LEU A 134 3.87 2.49 -8.00
C LEU A 134 4.20 1.07 -7.50
N THR A 135 4.79 0.93 -6.31
CA THR A 135 5.10 -0.39 -5.76
C THR A 135 3.82 -1.19 -5.53
N LEU A 136 2.84 -0.64 -4.81
CA LEU A 136 1.61 -1.35 -4.49
C LEU A 136 0.75 -1.61 -5.73
N GLY A 137 0.53 -0.58 -6.56
CA GLY A 137 -0.34 -0.70 -7.72
C GLY A 137 0.24 -1.60 -8.81
N MET A 138 1.53 -1.47 -9.11
CA MET A 138 2.15 -2.26 -10.18
C MET A 138 2.50 -3.70 -9.75
N ASN A 139 2.71 -3.95 -8.46
CA ASN A 139 2.94 -5.30 -7.94
C ASN A 139 1.73 -6.23 -8.21
N MET A 140 0.51 -5.69 -8.19
CA MET A 140 -0.71 -6.43 -8.55
C MET A 140 -0.65 -6.98 -9.98
N PHE A 141 -0.06 -6.24 -10.93
CA PHE A 141 0.12 -6.71 -12.30
C PHE A 141 1.18 -7.80 -12.43
N ILE A 142 2.21 -7.80 -11.58
CA ILE A 142 3.21 -8.87 -11.52
C ILE A 142 2.54 -10.17 -11.05
N THR A 143 1.75 -10.07 -9.98
CA THR A 143 0.99 -11.20 -9.42
C THR A 143 -0.06 -11.73 -10.41
N ALA A 144 -0.75 -10.83 -11.12
CA ALA A 144 -1.76 -11.18 -12.13
C ALA A 144 -1.19 -11.97 -13.33
N GLN A 145 0.10 -11.87 -13.59
CA GLN A 145 0.80 -12.67 -14.60
C GLN A 145 1.27 -14.04 -14.08
N GLY A 146 1.03 -14.34 -12.79
CA GLY A 146 1.51 -15.56 -12.14
C GLY A 146 2.93 -15.48 -11.56
N PHE A 147 3.62 -14.32 -11.66
CA PHE A 147 4.96 -14.12 -11.11
C PHE A 147 4.92 -13.75 -9.61
N THR A 148 4.13 -14.46 -8.81
CA THR A 148 3.93 -14.18 -7.38
C THR A 148 5.22 -14.12 -6.58
N LYS A 149 6.21 -14.99 -6.88
CA LYS A 149 7.54 -14.96 -6.24
C LYS A 149 8.26 -13.63 -6.46
N ILE A 150 8.16 -13.04 -7.64
CA ILE A 150 8.80 -11.75 -7.97
C ILE A 150 8.10 -10.61 -7.22
N GLY A 151 6.77 -10.65 -7.16
CA GLY A 151 5.98 -9.74 -6.33
C GLY A 151 6.35 -9.84 -4.85
N MET A 152 6.52 -11.05 -4.33
CA MET A 152 6.97 -11.30 -2.96
C MET A 152 8.38 -10.73 -2.70
N TYR A 153 9.31 -10.90 -3.64
CA TYR A 153 10.66 -10.33 -3.49
C TYR A 153 10.65 -8.81 -3.42
N SER A 154 9.76 -8.12 -4.11
CA SER A 154 9.66 -6.65 -4.00
C SER A 154 9.35 -6.21 -2.57
N VAL A 155 8.42 -6.89 -1.90
CA VAL A 155 8.05 -6.62 -0.50
C VAL A 155 9.19 -7.00 0.45
N LEU A 156 9.83 -8.15 0.22
CA LEU A 156 10.95 -8.60 1.04
C LEU A 156 12.13 -7.65 0.98
N ILE A 157 12.49 -7.17 -0.22
CA ILE A 157 13.57 -6.18 -0.42
C ILE A 157 13.24 -4.91 0.37
N GLY A 158 12.02 -4.38 0.25
CA GLY A 158 11.59 -3.22 1.00
C GLY A 158 11.68 -3.42 2.51
N ALA A 159 11.16 -4.55 3.02
CA ALA A 159 11.19 -4.85 4.45
C ALA A 159 12.61 -4.97 5.01
N VAL A 160 13.50 -5.69 4.33
CA VAL A 160 14.90 -5.86 4.78
C VAL A 160 15.64 -4.53 4.78
N ILE A 161 15.50 -3.74 3.72
CA ILE A 161 16.15 -2.43 3.62
C ILE A 161 15.61 -1.48 4.69
N ASN A 162 14.30 -1.45 4.94
CA ASN A 162 13.69 -0.62 5.97
C ASN A 162 14.24 -0.99 7.36
N ILE A 163 14.20 -2.28 7.75
CA ILE A 163 14.73 -2.76 9.03
C ILE A 163 16.23 -2.41 9.24
N MET A 164 17.01 -2.39 8.16
CA MET A 164 18.42 -2.01 8.21
C MET A 164 18.62 -0.50 8.30
N LEU A 165 17.81 0.29 7.59
CA LEU A 165 17.95 1.74 7.55
C LEU A 165 17.37 2.44 8.77
N ASP A 166 16.31 1.89 9.38
CA ASP A 166 15.67 2.47 10.56
C ASP A 166 16.66 2.77 11.70
N PRO A 167 17.43 1.80 12.22
CA PRO A 167 18.36 2.09 13.31
C PRO A 167 19.46 3.07 12.89
N ILE A 168 19.87 3.06 11.62
CA ILE A 168 20.89 3.97 11.12
C ILE A 168 20.36 5.41 11.11
N PHE A 169 19.20 5.66 10.53
CA PHE A 169 18.67 7.00 10.41
C PHE A 169 18.07 7.53 11.72
N ILE A 170 17.41 6.67 12.49
CA ILE A 170 16.79 7.06 13.76
C ILE A 170 17.85 7.37 14.81
N PHE A 171 18.81 6.46 15.02
CA PHE A 171 19.76 6.53 16.14
C PHE A 171 21.14 7.01 15.71
N ALA A 172 21.77 6.41 14.68
CA ALA A 172 23.13 6.76 14.30
C ALA A 172 23.23 8.16 13.66
N CYS A 173 22.26 8.54 12.82
CA CYS A 173 22.17 9.88 12.24
C CYS A 173 21.41 10.88 13.13
N GLY A 174 20.77 10.43 14.22
CA GLY A 174 20.04 11.30 15.15
C GLY A 174 18.81 11.99 14.54
N LEU A 175 18.28 11.49 13.42
CA LEU A 175 17.15 12.11 12.72
C LEU A 175 15.79 11.82 13.39
N GLY A 176 15.73 10.89 14.35
CA GLY A 176 14.51 10.52 15.06
C GLY A 176 13.38 10.13 14.09
N VAL A 177 12.20 10.73 14.26
CA VAL A 177 11.01 10.45 13.46
C VAL A 177 11.21 10.72 11.96
N ARG A 178 11.99 11.73 11.60
CA ARG A 178 12.35 12.03 10.20
C ARG A 178 13.18 10.91 9.59
N GLY A 179 14.03 10.29 10.40
CA GLY A 179 14.85 9.14 10.01
C GLY A 179 13.99 7.93 9.64
N ALA A 180 12.96 7.61 10.44
CA ALA A 180 12.02 6.54 10.16
C ALA A 180 11.27 6.79 8.84
N ALA A 181 10.78 8.01 8.61
CA ALA A 181 10.13 8.36 7.34
C ALA A 181 11.07 8.21 6.13
N LEU A 182 12.32 8.66 6.25
CA LEU A 182 13.32 8.52 5.18
C LEU A 182 13.64 7.05 4.89
N ALA A 183 13.82 6.22 5.92
CA ALA A 183 14.06 4.79 5.78
C ALA A 183 12.91 4.11 5.04
N THR A 184 11.67 4.43 5.41
CA THR A 184 10.47 3.91 4.75
C THR A 184 10.42 4.30 3.27
N ILE A 185 10.69 5.57 2.92
CA ILE A 185 10.65 6.01 1.52
C ILE A 185 11.77 5.39 0.69
N LEU A 186 12.99 5.32 1.21
CA LEU A 186 14.10 4.71 0.50
C LEU A 186 13.87 3.23 0.26
N SER A 187 13.36 2.52 1.25
CA SER A 187 13.00 1.10 1.10
C SER A 187 11.90 0.88 0.06
N GLN A 188 10.87 1.74 0.06
CA GLN A 188 9.82 1.72 -0.97
C GLN A 188 10.37 2.10 -2.35
N GLY A 189 11.33 3.03 -2.42
CA GLY A 189 12.05 3.37 -3.64
C GLY A 189 12.79 2.17 -4.24
N CYS A 190 13.51 1.41 -3.42
CA CYS A 190 14.19 0.19 -3.85
C CYS A 190 13.21 -0.89 -4.34
N SER A 191 12.08 -1.07 -3.61
CA SER A 191 11.00 -1.95 -4.05
C SER A 191 10.39 -1.51 -5.38
N CYS A 192 10.18 -0.21 -5.55
CA CYS A 192 9.67 0.38 -6.78
C CYS A 192 10.61 0.12 -7.97
N ILE A 193 11.90 0.33 -7.79
CA ILE A 193 12.93 0.05 -8.81
C ILE A 193 12.87 -1.44 -9.21
N TRP A 194 12.76 -2.36 -8.25
CA TRP A 194 12.64 -3.79 -8.52
C TRP A 194 11.39 -4.12 -9.35
N VAL A 195 10.23 -3.61 -8.95
CA VAL A 195 8.94 -3.79 -9.65
C VAL A 195 9.02 -3.25 -11.08
N LEU A 196 9.53 -2.03 -11.24
CA LEU A 196 9.64 -1.38 -12.55
C LEU A 196 10.68 -2.06 -13.43
N HIS A 197 11.83 -2.47 -12.89
CA HIS A 197 12.84 -3.22 -13.62
C HIS A 197 12.26 -4.51 -14.21
N PHE A 198 11.44 -5.22 -13.45
CA PHE A 198 10.75 -6.41 -13.96
C PHE A 198 9.74 -6.07 -15.06
N LEU A 199 8.88 -5.06 -14.86
CA LEU A 199 7.81 -4.72 -15.81
C LEU A 199 8.33 -4.06 -17.11
N PHE A 200 9.47 -3.40 -17.07
CA PHE A 200 10.16 -2.95 -18.29
C PHE A 200 11.04 -4.02 -18.92
N GLY A 201 11.32 -5.10 -18.21
CA GLY A 201 12.19 -6.20 -18.63
C GLY A 201 11.60 -7.04 -19.76
N LYS A 202 12.40 -8.03 -20.23
CA LYS A 202 12.00 -8.97 -21.29
C LYS A 202 11.28 -10.23 -20.75
N LYS A 203 11.33 -10.47 -19.44
CA LYS A 203 10.78 -11.68 -18.81
C LYS A 203 9.28 -11.57 -18.49
N THR A 204 8.73 -10.37 -18.50
CA THR A 204 7.32 -10.11 -18.24
C THR A 204 6.47 -10.31 -19.50
N THR A 205 5.28 -10.87 -19.36
CA THR A 205 4.27 -10.97 -20.43
C THR A 205 3.51 -9.65 -20.61
N LEU A 206 3.32 -8.88 -19.54
CA LEU A 206 2.71 -7.54 -19.55
C LEU A 206 3.82 -6.49 -19.48
N ARG A 207 4.34 -6.09 -20.63
CA ARG A 207 5.43 -5.12 -20.69
C ARG A 207 4.88 -3.69 -20.75
N ILE A 208 5.46 -2.79 -19.92
CA ILE A 208 5.20 -1.36 -20.04
C ILE A 208 5.95 -0.84 -21.28
N LYS A 209 5.20 -0.45 -22.32
CA LYS A 209 5.73 0.12 -23.55
C LYS A 209 5.40 1.60 -23.62
N LYS A 210 6.32 2.43 -24.14
CA LYS A 210 6.13 3.87 -24.30
C LYS A 210 4.87 4.21 -25.10
N GLU A 211 4.53 3.39 -26.09
CA GLU A 211 3.34 3.56 -26.94
C GLU A 211 2.01 3.46 -26.15
N ASN A 212 2.00 2.72 -25.03
CA ASN A 212 0.83 2.44 -24.22
C ASN A 212 0.66 3.40 -23.03
N LEU A 213 1.56 4.36 -22.86
CA LEU A 213 1.51 5.34 -21.75
C LEU A 213 0.46 6.43 -21.95
N ARG A 214 -0.08 6.58 -23.16
CA ARG A 214 -1.13 7.55 -23.43
C ARG A 214 -2.42 7.15 -22.74
N LEU A 215 -2.97 8.05 -21.90
CA LEU A 215 -4.23 7.81 -21.20
C LEU A 215 -5.41 7.74 -22.19
N VAL A 216 -6.06 6.60 -22.22
CA VAL A 216 -7.25 6.37 -23.04
C VAL A 216 -8.44 6.07 -22.11
N PRO A 217 -9.44 7.00 -22.01
CA PRO A 217 -10.58 6.84 -21.08
C PRO A 217 -11.30 5.50 -21.21
N LYS A 218 -11.50 5.01 -22.42
CA LYS A 218 -12.13 3.70 -22.69
C LYS A 218 -11.35 2.51 -22.11
N VAL A 219 -10.07 2.67 -21.79
CA VAL A 219 -9.22 1.61 -21.23
C VAL A 219 -9.19 1.70 -19.70
N PHE A 220 -8.94 2.88 -19.12
CA PHE A 220 -8.74 3.01 -17.67
C PHE A 220 -10.05 3.18 -16.88
N LEU A 221 -11.09 3.82 -17.43
CA LEU A 221 -12.37 4.02 -16.73
C LEU A 221 -12.99 2.70 -16.23
N PRO A 222 -13.07 1.64 -17.05
CA PRO A 222 -13.58 0.35 -16.56
C PRO A 222 -12.66 -0.29 -15.50
N CYS A 223 -11.36 0.01 -15.48
CA CYS A 223 -10.46 -0.43 -14.41
C CYS A 223 -10.78 0.31 -13.10
N LEU A 224 -10.97 1.64 -13.18
CA LEU A 224 -11.38 2.41 -12.01
C LEU A 224 -12.74 1.98 -11.47
N ALA A 225 -13.72 1.70 -12.34
CA ALA A 225 -15.03 1.21 -11.93
C ALA A 225 -14.93 -0.11 -11.16
N LEU A 226 -14.08 -1.04 -11.60
CA LEU A 226 -13.86 -2.31 -10.90
C LEU A 226 -13.13 -2.13 -9.58
N GLY A 227 -12.12 -1.26 -9.53
CA GLY A 227 -11.36 -0.95 -8.31
C GLY A 227 -12.14 -0.10 -7.30
N ALA A 228 -13.15 0.65 -7.74
CA ALA A 228 -13.91 1.56 -6.88
C ALA A 228 -14.61 0.85 -5.71
N SER A 229 -15.08 -0.38 -5.91
CA SER A 229 -15.71 -1.17 -4.84
C SER A 229 -14.75 -1.43 -3.68
N LEU A 230 -13.52 -1.84 -3.98
CA LEU A 230 -12.48 -2.08 -2.96
C LEU A 230 -11.98 -0.77 -2.34
N PHE A 231 -11.88 0.29 -3.14
CA PHE A 231 -11.53 1.61 -2.64
C PHE A 231 -12.56 2.13 -1.63
N ILE A 232 -13.85 2.06 -1.96
CA ILE A 232 -14.94 2.48 -1.07
C ILE A 232 -14.94 1.63 0.20
N MET A 233 -14.72 0.32 0.10
CA MET A 233 -14.62 -0.57 1.24
C MET A 233 -13.48 -0.15 2.18
N GLN A 234 -12.26 0.06 1.68
CA GLN A 234 -11.12 0.47 2.48
C GLN A 234 -11.28 1.89 3.07
N ALA A 235 -11.83 2.82 2.30
CA ALA A 235 -12.13 4.16 2.77
C ALA A 235 -13.18 4.15 3.88
N SER A 236 -14.23 3.33 3.74
CA SER A 236 -15.28 3.15 4.75
C SER A 236 -14.72 2.54 6.03
N GLU A 237 -13.87 1.53 5.94
CA GLU A 237 -13.20 0.95 7.12
C GLU A 237 -12.39 2.00 7.90
N SER A 238 -11.69 2.88 7.19
CA SER A 238 -10.93 3.97 7.83
C SER A 238 -11.87 4.96 8.57
N VAL A 239 -12.96 5.37 7.95
CA VAL A 239 -13.96 6.25 8.56
C VAL A 239 -14.63 5.58 9.76
N ILE A 240 -15.04 4.32 9.62
CA ILE A 240 -15.65 3.54 10.71
C ILE A 240 -14.69 3.43 11.89
N SER A 241 -13.41 3.15 11.64
CA SER A 241 -12.40 3.05 12.69
C SER A 241 -12.27 4.35 13.48
N VAL A 242 -12.22 5.50 12.80
CA VAL A 242 -12.14 6.81 13.45
C VAL A 242 -13.40 7.10 14.28
N CYS A 243 -14.60 6.90 13.71
CA CYS A 243 -15.86 7.11 14.41
C CYS A 243 -16.01 6.19 15.62
N PHE A 244 -15.61 4.91 15.46
CA PHE A 244 -15.68 3.92 16.54
C PHE A 244 -14.74 4.28 17.69
N ASN A 245 -13.49 4.60 17.40
CA ASN A 245 -12.51 5.01 18.41
C ASN A 245 -12.94 6.27 19.14
N SER A 246 -13.46 7.27 18.43
CA SER A 246 -13.98 8.50 19.03
C SER A 246 -15.18 8.23 19.97
N SER A 247 -16.09 7.36 19.55
CA SER A 247 -17.25 6.97 20.36
C SER A 247 -16.85 6.14 21.58
N LEU A 248 -15.95 5.18 21.42
CA LEU A 248 -15.45 4.37 22.52
C LEU A 248 -14.70 5.20 23.55
N LEU A 249 -13.90 6.18 23.12
CA LEU A 249 -13.21 7.09 24.04
C LEU A 249 -14.21 7.92 24.84
N LYS A 250 -15.27 8.41 24.18
CA LYS A 250 -16.28 9.25 24.82
C LYS A 250 -17.13 8.49 25.84
N TYR A 251 -17.50 7.24 25.57
CA TYR A 251 -18.47 6.49 26.42
C TYR A 251 -17.82 5.41 27.28
N GLY A 252 -16.66 4.89 26.90
CA GLY A 252 -16.00 3.78 27.59
C GLY A 252 -14.57 4.07 28.07
N GLY A 253 -14.06 5.28 27.77
CA GLY A 253 -12.70 5.69 28.16
C GLY A 253 -11.59 4.86 27.52
N ASP A 254 -10.38 5.02 28.04
CA ASP A 254 -9.17 4.39 27.49
C ASP A 254 -9.20 2.86 27.52
N VAL A 255 -9.87 2.27 28.52
CA VAL A 255 -10.00 0.82 28.67
C VAL A 255 -10.80 0.22 27.51
N ALA A 256 -11.90 0.85 27.10
CA ALA A 256 -12.71 0.38 25.98
C ALA A 256 -11.96 0.49 24.66
N VAL A 257 -11.21 1.57 24.44
CA VAL A 257 -10.35 1.74 23.26
C VAL A 257 -9.25 0.69 23.25
N GLY A 258 -8.61 0.43 24.38
CA GLY A 258 -7.59 -0.62 24.52
C GLY A 258 -8.13 -2.02 24.22
N ALA A 259 -9.29 -2.37 24.77
CA ALA A 259 -9.94 -3.66 24.50
C ALA A 259 -10.29 -3.81 23.01
N MET A 260 -10.84 -2.77 22.39
CA MET A 260 -11.16 -2.79 20.96
C MET A 260 -9.91 -2.91 20.08
N THR A 261 -8.81 -2.28 20.47
CA THR A 261 -7.52 -2.40 19.77
C THR A 261 -7.01 -3.84 19.78
N ILE A 262 -7.14 -4.54 20.91
CA ILE A 262 -6.77 -5.95 21.02
C ILE A 262 -7.69 -6.80 20.12
N LEU A 263 -9.00 -6.62 20.21
CA LEU A 263 -9.97 -7.36 19.39
C LEU A 263 -9.73 -7.18 17.89
N THR A 264 -9.51 -5.95 17.44
CA THR A 264 -9.23 -5.66 16.03
C THR A 264 -7.90 -6.27 15.58
N SER A 265 -6.88 -6.29 16.45
CA SER A 265 -5.60 -6.92 16.16
C SER A 265 -5.72 -8.43 15.99
N VAL A 266 -6.47 -9.10 16.87
CA VAL A 266 -6.75 -10.54 16.76
C VAL A 266 -7.55 -10.83 15.49
N MET A 267 -8.58 -10.05 15.19
CA MET A 267 -9.40 -10.20 13.98
C MET A 267 -8.55 -10.01 12.71
N GLN A 268 -7.69 -8.99 12.67
CA GLN A 268 -6.78 -8.77 11.55
C GLN A 268 -5.83 -9.95 11.35
N PHE A 269 -5.27 -10.50 12.44
CA PHE A 269 -4.41 -11.67 12.37
C PHE A 269 -5.13 -12.90 11.81
N ALA A 270 -6.37 -13.13 12.24
CA ALA A 270 -7.20 -14.23 11.73
C ALA A 270 -7.56 -14.07 10.24
N MET A 271 -7.69 -12.83 9.77
CA MET A 271 -8.00 -12.54 8.36
C MET A 271 -6.81 -12.65 7.41
N LEU A 272 -5.55 -12.64 7.89
CA LEU A 272 -4.36 -12.70 7.04
C LEU A 272 -4.31 -13.93 6.11
N PRO A 273 -4.56 -15.17 6.58
CA PRO A 273 -4.58 -16.34 5.71
C PRO A 273 -5.66 -16.25 4.63
N LEU A 274 -6.84 -15.72 4.99
CA LEU A 274 -7.98 -15.58 4.07
C LEU A 274 -7.67 -14.58 2.97
N GLN A 275 -7.06 -13.44 3.30
CA GLN A 275 -6.60 -12.45 2.33
C GLN A 275 -5.53 -13.01 1.40
N GLY A 276 -4.57 -13.78 1.94
CA GLY A 276 -3.54 -14.46 1.16
C GLY A 276 -4.11 -15.47 0.17
N LEU A 277 -5.10 -16.26 0.58
CA LEU A 277 -5.82 -17.18 -0.29
C LEU A 277 -6.55 -16.43 -1.41
N GLY A 278 -7.26 -15.35 -1.08
CA GLY A 278 -7.97 -14.51 -2.07
C GLY A 278 -7.02 -13.91 -3.09
N GLN A 279 -5.92 -13.32 -2.67
CA GLN A 279 -4.91 -12.74 -3.57
C GLN A 279 -4.23 -13.78 -4.46
N GLY A 280 -4.00 -14.99 -3.94
CA GLY A 280 -3.42 -16.08 -4.73
C GLY A 280 -4.40 -16.70 -5.71
N ALA A 281 -5.68 -16.79 -5.38
CA ALA A 281 -6.73 -17.35 -6.24
C ALA A 281 -7.15 -16.38 -7.36
N GLN A 282 -7.18 -15.08 -7.10
CA GLN A 282 -7.67 -14.07 -8.04
C GLN A 282 -7.02 -14.13 -9.44
N PRO A 283 -5.69 -14.22 -9.59
CA PRO A 283 -5.06 -14.31 -10.92
C PRO A 283 -5.44 -15.58 -11.66
N ILE A 284 -5.54 -16.71 -10.94
CA ILE A 284 -5.88 -18.01 -11.52
C ILE A 284 -7.30 -17.98 -12.05
N MET A 285 -8.26 -17.52 -11.24
CA MET A 285 -9.66 -17.40 -11.63
C MET A 285 -9.85 -16.44 -12.81
N SER A 286 -9.20 -15.27 -12.76
CA SER A 286 -9.28 -14.26 -13.82
C SER A 286 -8.74 -14.76 -15.14
N TYR A 287 -7.60 -15.45 -15.12
CA TYR A 287 -6.98 -16.03 -16.32
C TYR A 287 -7.85 -17.13 -16.94
N ASN A 288 -8.31 -18.10 -16.12
CA ASN A 288 -9.15 -19.21 -16.60
C ASN A 288 -10.52 -18.73 -17.11
N TYR A 289 -11.11 -17.73 -16.47
CA TYR A 289 -12.33 -17.09 -16.96
C TYR A 289 -12.10 -16.48 -18.36
N GLY A 290 -10.97 -15.80 -18.58
CA GLY A 290 -10.58 -15.28 -19.88
C GLY A 290 -10.39 -16.36 -20.94
N ALA A 291 -9.78 -17.48 -20.55
CA ALA A 291 -9.51 -18.64 -21.41
C ALA A 291 -10.77 -19.50 -21.67
N LYS A 292 -11.93 -19.17 -21.11
CA LYS A 292 -13.19 -19.97 -21.17
C LYS A 292 -13.02 -21.42 -20.68
N ASN A 293 -12.19 -21.61 -19.64
CA ASN A 293 -11.92 -22.92 -19.04
C ASN A 293 -12.32 -22.93 -17.55
N PRO A 294 -13.64 -22.99 -17.24
CA PRO A 294 -14.16 -22.89 -15.88
C PRO A 294 -13.83 -24.10 -14.99
N ASP A 295 -13.51 -25.25 -15.58
CA ASP A 295 -13.29 -26.52 -14.87
C ASP A 295 -11.86 -26.62 -14.25
N ARG A 296 -11.05 -25.60 -14.39
CA ARG A 296 -9.67 -25.54 -13.92
C ARG A 296 -9.47 -24.41 -12.92
#